data_e52f29e8de6054e23bd0d69ec8c8337d
#
_entry.id   e52f29e8de6054e23bd0d69ec8c8337d
#
_cell.length_a   1.000
_cell.length_b   1.000
_cell.length_c   1.000
_cell.angle_alpha   90.00
_cell.angle_beta   90.00
_cell.angle_gamma   90.00
#
_symmetry.space_group_name_H-M   'P 1'
#
loop_
_entity.id
_entity.type
_entity.pdbx_description
1 polymer ?
#
loop_
_entity_poly.entity_id
_entity_poly.type
_entity_poly.pdbx_seq_one_letter_code
_entity_poly.pdbx_strand_id
1 'polypeptide(L)'
;MADVTVGKIDEMEPIYDGLARRARATLGVTAFGMQVMTLPPNWDGYPDHKHDASVADANQEEVYVPLAGSGTLHADGESYVLEPGMMVRIGPEQRRRIVPGDEGIRFIALGGVPGTFVPSAWTELAGPLPVSEPVA
;
A
#
# COMPACT_ATOMS: atom_id res chain seq x y z
N MET A 1 -19.14 -15.66 20.30
CA MET A 1 -17.72 -15.39 19.96
C MET A 1 -17.65 -14.08 19.21
N ALA A 2 -16.69 -13.26 19.58
CA ALA A 2 -16.47 -12.03 18.84
C ALA A 2 -15.86 -12.34 17.46
N ASP A 3 -16.30 -11.63 16.44
CA ASP A 3 -15.70 -11.69 15.12
C ASP A 3 -14.56 -10.67 15.06
N VAL A 4 -13.41 -11.03 15.65
CA VAL A 4 -12.21 -10.21 15.74
C VAL A 4 -10.99 -11.09 15.52
N THR A 5 -10.10 -10.67 14.64
CA THR A 5 -8.81 -11.33 14.42
C THR A 5 -7.69 -10.36 14.73
N VAL A 6 -6.72 -10.80 15.54
CA VAL A 6 -5.56 -10.00 15.92
C VAL A 6 -4.31 -10.73 15.48
N GLY A 7 -3.35 -10.00 14.90
CA GLY A 7 -2.07 -10.59 14.49
C GLY A 7 -0.92 -9.65 14.75
N LYS A 8 0.27 -10.23 14.98
CA LYS A 8 1.51 -9.47 15.04
C LYS A 8 2.19 -9.56 13.68
N ILE A 9 2.62 -8.44 13.15
CA ILE A 9 3.25 -8.38 11.83
C ILE A 9 4.42 -9.36 11.72
N ASP A 10 5.28 -9.40 12.72
CA ASP A 10 6.48 -10.24 12.68
C ASP A 10 6.19 -11.74 12.76
N GLU A 11 4.96 -12.12 13.10
CA GLU A 11 4.50 -13.51 13.13
C GLU A 11 3.70 -13.90 11.89
N MET A 12 3.42 -12.94 11.00
CA MET A 12 2.71 -13.23 9.75
C MET A 12 3.61 -13.96 8.77
N GLU A 13 3.01 -14.80 7.93
CA GLU A 13 3.73 -15.59 6.94
C GLU A 13 4.52 -14.69 5.99
N PRO A 14 5.86 -14.84 5.91
CA PRO A 14 6.65 -14.10 4.95
C PRO A 14 6.59 -14.72 3.57
N ILE A 15 6.63 -13.86 2.54
CA ILE A 15 6.78 -14.25 1.14
C ILE A 15 7.87 -13.39 0.51
N TYR A 16 8.41 -13.82 -0.65
CA TYR A 16 9.49 -13.13 -1.35
C TYR A 16 10.69 -12.85 -0.43
N ASP A 17 11.15 -13.90 0.27
CA ASP A 17 12.30 -13.82 1.20
C ASP A 17 12.12 -12.76 2.30
N GLY A 18 10.87 -12.58 2.75
CA GLY A 18 10.56 -11.64 3.82
C GLY A 18 10.31 -10.21 3.37
N LEU A 19 10.36 -9.93 2.06
CA LEU A 19 10.02 -8.60 1.54
C LEU A 19 8.55 -8.24 1.75
N ALA A 20 7.68 -9.24 1.82
CA ALA A 20 6.26 -9.05 2.09
C ALA A 20 5.76 -10.04 3.13
N ARG A 21 4.73 -9.65 3.89
CA ARG A 21 4.03 -10.52 4.83
C ARG A 21 2.54 -10.52 4.52
N ARG A 22 1.94 -11.70 4.61
CA ARG A 22 0.56 -11.95 4.20
C ARG A 22 -0.44 -11.48 5.26
N ALA A 23 -0.57 -10.16 5.40
CA ALA A 23 -1.43 -9.56 6.41
C ALA A 23 -2.91 -9.85 6.16
N ARG A 24 -3.36 -9.69 4.91
CA ARG A 24 -4.76 -9.98 4.54
C ARG A 24 -5.15 -11.40 4.90
N ALA A 25 -4.32 -12.38 4.51
CA ALA A 25 -4.60 -13.78 4.78
C ALA A 25 -4.58 -14.10 6.27
N THR A 26 -3.62 -13.53 7.01
CA THR A 26 -3.51 -13.73 8.45
C THR A 26 -4.74 -13.20 9.19
N LEU A 27 -5.22 -12.02 8.83
CA LEU A 27 -6.37 -11.41 9.48
C LEU A 27 -7.71 -11.90 8.92
N GLY A 28 -7.71 -12.52 7.74
CA GLY A 28 -8.95 -12.98 7.11
C GLY A 28 -9.76 -11.86 6.46
N VAL A 29 -9.10 -10.77 6.04
CA VAL A 29 -9.79 -9.64 5.39
C VAL A 29 -10.26 -10.05 3.99
N THR A 30 -11.52 -9.77 3.68
CA THR A 30 -12.13 -10.13 2.39
C THR A 30 -12.52 -8.92 1.54
N ALA A 31 -12.58 -7.72 2.13
CA ALA A 31 -13.11 -6.53 1.46
C ALA A 31 -12.06 -5.78 0.63
N PHE A 32 -10.78 -5.93 0.95
CA PHE A 32 -9.69 -5.23 0.24
C PHE A 32 -8.39 -6.02 0.39
N GLY A 33 -7.42 -5.70 -0.47
CA GLY A 33 -6.08 -6.25 -0.39
C GLY A 33 -5.25 -5.54 0.67
N MET A 34 -4.39 -6.30 1.36
CA MET A 34 -3.50 -5.73 2.36
C MET A 34 -2.27 -6.62 2.53
N GLN A 35 -1.10 -6.00 2.50
CA GLN A 35 0.17 -6.66 2.81
C GLN A 35 1.05 -5.73 3.61
N VAL A 36 2.01 -6.29 4.32
CA VAL A 36 3.09 -5.51 4.94
C VAL A 36 4.36 -5.75 4.16
N MET A 37 4.94 -4.67 3.66
CA MET A 37 6.20 -4.70 2.93
C MET A 37 7.33 -4.30 3.85
N THR A 38 8.47 -5.00 3.76
CA THR A 38 9.68 -4.66 4.49
C THR A 38 10.84 -4.69 3.50
N LEU A 39 11.29 -3.52 3.09
CA LEU A 39 12.36 -3.38 2.11
C LEU A 39 13.66 -3.05 2.84
N PRO A 40 14.73 -3.82 2.58
CA PRO A 40 16.01 -3.60 3.29
C PRO A 40 16.66 -2.27 2.92
N PRO A 41 17.61 -1.80 3.75
CA PRO A 41 18.31 -0.54 3.48
C PRO A 41 18.88 -0.48 2.08
N ASN A 42 18.59 0.63 1.39
CA ASN A 42 19.13 0.97 0.07
C ASN A 42 18.88 -0.07 -1.03
N TRP A 43 17.93 -0.98 -0.81
CA TRP A 43 17.60 -2.02 -1.78
C TRP A 43 16.92 -1.41 -3.02
N ASP A 44 17.38 -1.76 -4.20
CA ASP A 44 16.89 -1.21 -5.46
C ASP A 44 16.10 -2.21 -6.30
N GLY A 45 15.75 -3.34 -5.73
CA GLY A 45 15.06 -4.43 -6.44
C GLY A 45 13.55 -4.28 -6.58
N TYR A 46 12.94 -3.23 -6.03
CA TYR A 46 11.50 -3.02 -6.15
C TYR A 46 11.11 -2.76 -7.60
N PRO A 47 10.16 -3.54 -8.16
CA PRO A 47 9.84 -3.40 -9.58
C PRO A 47 9.12 -2.09 -9.88
N ASP A 48 9.51 -1.46 -10.97
CA ASP A 48 8.75 -0.37 -11.58
C ASP A 48 7.50 -0.99 -12.22
N HIS A 49 6.32 -0.70 -11.69
CA HIS A 49 5.09 -1.37 -12.11
C HIS A 49 3.85 -0.48 -11.98
N LYS A 50 2.77 -0.93 -12.58
CA LYS A 50 1.42 -0.40 -12.42
C LYS A 50 0.42 -1.55 -12.35
N HIS A 51 -0.78 -1.27 -11.88
CA HIS A 51 -1.85 -2.26 -11.74
C HIS A 51 -2.91 -2.14 -12.84
N ASP A 52 -2.48 -2.11 -14.09
CA ASP A 52 -3.38 -2.16 -15.23
C ASP A 52 -3.93 -3.58 -15.46
N ALA A 53 -4.67 -3.78 -16.55
CA ALA A 53 -5.28 -5.07 -16.85
C ALA A 53 -4.27 -6.18 -17.19
N SER A 54 -2.97 -5.87 -17.29
CA SER A 54 -1.93 -6.84 -17.66
C SER A 54 -1.38 -7.64 -16.48
N VAL A 55 -1.70 -7.27 -15.24
CA VAL A 55 -1.18 -7.92 -14.04
C VAL A 55 -2.27 -8.66 -13.27
N ALA A 56 -1.86 -9.58 -12.37
CA ALA A 56 -2.79 -10.44 -11.64
C ALA A 56 -3.71 -9.66 -10.68
N ASP A 57 -3.22 -8.56 -10.11
CA ASP A 57 -3.98 -7.66 -9.24
C ASP A 57 -4.41 -6.40 -10.01
N ALA A 58 -4.98 -6.63 -11.18
CA ALA A 58 -5.38 -5.60 -12.13
C ALA A 58 -6.36 -4.58 -11.55
N ASN A 59 -6.24 -3.34 -12.04
CA ASN A 59 -7.15 -2.25 -11.73
C ASN A 59 -7.22 -1.83 -10.26
N GLN A 60 -6.24 -2.22 -9.46
CA GLN A 60 -6.21 -1.83 -8.05
C GLN A 60 -5.65 -0.43 -7.85
N GLU A 61 -6.42 0.37 -7.13
CA GLU A 61 -5.94 1.58 -6.49
C GLU A 61 -5.22 1.17 -5.21
N GLU A 62 -4.08 1.76 -4.92
CA GLU A 62 -3.32 1.43 -3.73
C GLU A 62 -3.11 2.61 -2.81
N VAL A 63 -2.96 2.32 -1.51
CA VAL A 63 -2.51 3.29 -0.51
C VAL A 63 -1.34 2.66 0.24
N TYR A 64 -0.24 3.39 0.36
CA TYR A 64 0.91 2.97 1.16
C TYR A 64 0.94 3.78 2.46
N VAL A 65 1.11 3.06 3.59
CA VAL A 65 1.14 3.64 4.92
C VAL A 65 2.45 3.24 5.59
N PRO A 66 3.49 4.09 5.57
CA PRO A 66 4.75 3.78 6.24
C PRO A 66 4.57 3.59 7.75
N LEU A 67 5.24 2.56 8.28
CA LEU A 67 5.25 2.24 9.71
C LEU A 67 6.59 2.54 10.37
N ALA A 68 7.70 2.32 9.65
CA ALA A 68 9.06 2.49 10.17
C ALA A 68 10.02 2.73 9.00
N GLY A 69 11.13 3.41 9.28
CA GLY A 69 12.12 3.73 8.27
C GLY A 69 11.63 4.81 7.32
N SER A 70 12.22 4.85 6.14
CA SER A 70 11.84 5.82 5.11
C SER A 70 12.23 5.32 3.71
N GLY A 71 11.63 5.93 2.70
CA GLY A 71 11.94 5.64 1.31
C GLY A 71 11.46 6.75 0.40
N THR A 72 11.65 6.55 -0.89
CA THR A 72 11.22 7.47 -1.93
C THR A 72 10.36 6.73 -2.94
N LEU A 73 9.19 7.27 -3.21
CA LEU A 73 8.33 6.82 -4.31
C LEU A 73 8.66 7.62 -5.55
N HIS A 74 8.97 6.94 -6.64
CA HIS A 74 9.21 7.54 -7.95
C HIS A 74 8.04 7.24 -8.88
N ALA A 75 7.47 8.29 -9.48
CA ALA A 75 6.37 8.19 -10.43
C ALA A 75 6.44 9.36 -11.42
N ASP A 76 6.47 9.09 -12.72
CA ASP A 76 6.49 10.10 -13.79
C ASP A 76 7.58 11.17 -13.63
N GLY A 77 8.79 10.76 -13.21
CA GLY A 77 9.89 11.70 -12.99
C GLY A 77 9.79 12.51 -11.71
N GLU A 78 8.71 12.36 -10.96
CA GLU A 78 8.52 12.99 -9.66
C GLU A 78 8.98 12.06 -8.54
N SER A 79 9.35 12.64 -7.40
CA SER A 79 9.78 11.90 -6.22
C SER A 79 9.00 12.37 -4.99
N TYR A 80 8.55 11.39 -4.21
CA TYR A 80 7.74 11.63 -3.03
C TYR A 80 8.36 10.90 -1.83
N VAL A 81 8.50 11.61 -0.71
CA VAL A 81 9.05 11.01 0.51
C VAL A 81 7.99 10.12 1.17
N LEU A 82 8.40 8.91 1.54
CA LEU A 82 7.60 7.99 2.34
C LEU A 82 8.25 7.80 3.70
N GLU A 83 7.56 8.21 4.75
CA GLU A 83 8.01 8.05 6.14
C GLU A 83 6.80 7.99 7.05
N PRO A 84 6.92 7.50 8.29
CA PRO A 84 5.81 7.49 9.25
C PRO A 84 5.16 8.86 9.40
N GLY A 85 3.83 8.89 9.37
CA GLY A 85 3.04 10.13 9.37
C GLY A 85 2.63 10.61 7.98
N MET A 86 3.20 10.02 6.92
CA MET A 86 2.79 10.26 5.52
C MET A 86 1.95 9.10 5.04
N MET A 87 1.06 9.39 4.10
CA MET A 87 0.32 8.36 3.34
C MET A 87 0.33 8.76 1.87
N VAL A 88 0.32 7.79 0.99
CA VAL A 88 0.26 8.07 -0.44
C VAL A 88 -0.77 7.18 -1.12
N ARG A 89 -1.57 7.78 -2.00
CA ARG A 89 -2.49 7.07 -2.88
C ARG A 89 -1.90 7.00 -4.27
N ILE A 90 -2.04 5.84 -4.92
CA ILE A 90 -1.56 5.62 -6.29
C ILE A 90 -2.67 5.00 -7.10
N GLY A 91 -3.00 5.61 -8.22
CA GLY A 91 -3.99 5.09 -9.16
C GLY A 91 -3.51 3.82 -9.88
N PRO A 92 -4.44 3.02 -10.42
CA PRO A 92 -4.10 1.74 -11.06
C PRO A 92 -3.16 1.87 -12.26
N GLU A 93 -3.32 2.92 -13.05
CA GLU A 93 -2.53 3.13 -14.26
C GLU A 93 -1.19 3.81 -14.00
N GLN A 94 -0.96 4.29 -12.78
CA GLN A 94 0.26 4.99 -12.46
C GLN A 94 1.42 4.02 -12.24
N ARG A 95 2.42 4.10 -13.10
CA ARG A 95 3.67 3.37 -12.93
C ARG A 95 4.46 3.98 -11.79
N ARG A 96 4.98 3.13 -10.91
CA ARG A 96 5.68 3.59 -9.71
C ARG A 96 6.75 2.60 -9.28
N ARG A 97 7.69 3.12 -8.51
CA ARG A 97 8.77 2.36 -7.90
C ARG A 97 9.10 2.97 -6.53
N ILE A 98 9.45 2.11 -5.58
CA ILE A 98 9.91 2.55 -4.26
C ILE A 98 11.38 2.20 -4.10
N VAL A 99 12.16 3.17 -3.60
CA VAL A 99 13.54 2.97 -3.19
C VAL A 99 13.64 3.22 -1.70
N PRO A 100 13.93 2.20 -0.87
CA PRO A 100 14.11 2.41 0.56
C PRO A 100 15.34 3.25 0.85
N GLY A 101 15.28 3.99 1.95
CA GLY A 101 16.41 4.79 2.43
C GLY A 101 17.42 3.96 3.22
N ASP A 102 18.31 4.66 3.93
CA ASP A 102 19.45 4.05 4.62
C ASP A 102 19.06 3.07 5.75
N GLU A 103 17.86 3.21 6.27
CA GLU A 103 17.35 2.32 7.33
C GLU A 103 16.32 1.31 6.81
N GLY A 104 16.10 1.29 5.50
CA GLY A 104 15.01 0.52 4.92
C GLY A 104 13.66 1.18 5.16
N ILE A 105 12.59 0.50 4.76
CA ILE A 105 11.22 0.98 5.00
C ILE A 105 10.31 -0.22 5.26
N ARG A 106 9.42 -0.06 6.24
CA ARG A 106 8.28 -0.97 6.44
C ARG A 106 7.01 -0.18 6.23
N PHE A 107 6.12 -0.69 5.39
CA PHE A 107 4.84 -0.02 5.12
C PHE A 107 3.73 -1.03 4.89
N ILE A 108 2.49 -0.58 5.15
CA ILE A 108 1.29 -1.32 4.78
C ILE A 108 0.91 -0.89 3.38
N ALA A 109 0.65 -1.86 2.50
CA ALA A 109 0.06 -1.63 1.19
C ALA A 109 -1.40 -2.09 1.23
N LEU A 110 -2.31 -1.16 0.98
CA LEU A 110 -3.74 -1.42 0.86
C LEU A 110 -4.13 -1.32 -0.60
N GLY A 111 -5.03 -2.21 -1.05
CA GLY A 111 -5.48 -2.19 -2.43
C GLY A 111 -6.93 -2.55 -2.59
N GLY A 112 -7.58 -1.93 -3.56
CA GLY A 112 -8.95 -2.21 -3.92
C GLY A 112 -9.28 -1.68 -5.29
N VAL A 113 -10.33 -2.22 -5.91
CA VAL A 113 -10.76 -1.79 -7.25
C VAL A 113 -11.67 -0.56 -7.10
N PRO A 114 -11.34 0.57 -7.75
CA PRO A 114 -12.18 1.76 -7.71
C PRO A 114 -13.63 1.44 -8.13
N GLY A 115 -14.58 2.05 -7.43
CA GLY A 115 -16.01 1.88 -7.69
C GLY A 115 -16.67 0.73 -6.97
N THR A 116 -15.91 -0.13 -6.28
CA THR A 116 -16.48 -1.23 -5.49
C THR A 116 -16.78 -0.85 -4.03
N PHE A 117 -16.19 0.22 -3.56
CA PHE A 117 -16.41 0.74 -2.22
C PHE A 117 -17.73 1.53 -2.17
N VAL A 118 -18.55 1.26 -1.15
CA VAL A 118 -19.80 1.98 -0.92
C VAL A 118 -19.62 2.89 0.30
N PRO A 119 -19.53 4.22 0.09
CA PRO A 119 -19.37 5.15 1.21
C PRO A 119 -20.56 5.12 2.15
N SER A 120 -20.31 5.34 3.43
CA SER A 120 -21.33 5.50 4.47
C SER A 120 -21.08 6.82 5.22
N ALA A 121 -22.01 7.20 6.10
CA ALA A 121 -21.87 8.43 6.89
C ALA A 121 -20.50 8.51 7.62
N TRP A 122 -20.00 7.37 8.12
CA TRP A 122 -18.69 7.31 8.77
C TRP A 122 -17.54 7.58 7.79
N THR A 123 -17.58 6.93 6.62
CA THR A 123 -16.51 7.07 5.61
C THR A 123 -16.57 8.39 4.87
N GLU A 124 -17.69 9.09 4.95
CA GLU A 124 -17.90 10.41 4.32
C GLU A 124 -17.60 11.59 5.26
N LEU A 125 -16.92 11.36 6.38
CA LEU A 125 -16.59 12.44 7.32
C LEU A 125 -15.75 13.55 6.67
N ALA A 126 -15.01 13.26 5.62
CA ALA A 126 -14.22 14.23 4.88
C ALA A 126 -15.01 14.96 3.80
N GLY A 127 -16.29 14.62 3.60
CA GLY A 127 -17.13 15.20 2.56
C GLY A 127 -17.02 14.46 1.22
N PRO A 128 -17.62 15.00 0.15
CA PRO A 128 -17.62 14.35 -1.16
C PRO A 128 -16.22 14.24 -1.75
N LEU A 129 -16.01 13.19 -2.52
CA LEU A 129 -14.73 12.89 -3.18
C LEU A 129 -14.70 13.49 -4.59
N PRO A 130 -13.51 13.87 -5.07
CA PRO A 130 -12.26 13.97 -4.32
C PRO A 130 -12.23 15.18 -3.40
N VAL A 131 -11.60 15.05 -2.24
CA VAL A 131 -11.43 16.16 -1.29
C VAL A 131 -10.44 17.18 -1.84
N SER A 132 -9.49 16.73 -2.63
CA SER A 132 -8.51 17.55 -3.33
C SER A 132 -8.26 16.99 -4.72
N GLU A 133 -7.75 17.85 -5.61
CA GLU A 133 -7.38 17.40 -6.94
C GLU A 133 -6.25 16.39 -6.85
N PRO A 134 -6.31 15.26 -7.61
CA PRO A 134 -5.18 14.36 -7.71
C PRO A 134 -3.96 15.10 -8.25
N VAL A 135 -2.79 14.78 -7.72
CA VAL A 135 -1.53 15.29 -8.27
C VAL A 135 -1.30 14.58 -9.59
N ALA A 136 -1.26 15.36 -10.64
CA ALA A 136 -1.14 14.83 -12.00
C ALA A 136 0.29 14.38 -12.31
#